data_072485edbfb697be22fefb5bf3bf981d
#
_entry.id   072485edbfb697be22fefb5bf3bf981d
#
_cell.length_a   1.000
_cell.length_b   1.000
_cell.length_c   1.000
_cell.angle_alpha   90.00
_cell.angle_beta   90.00
_cell.angle_gamma   90.00
#
_symmetry.space_group_name_H-M   'P 1'
#
loop_
_entity.id
_entity.type
_entity.pdbx_description
1 polymer ?
#
loop_
_entity_poly.entity_id
_entity_poly.type
_entity_poly.pdbx_seq_one_letter_code
_entity_poly.pdbx_strand_id
1 'polypeptide(L)'
;PQDVRDRLRQVIAKITSTSTRVHRQRGQKLFQEISAPVWERYADNGNIRFAINRTHPVLASLKEAMSDKQYRSLLGYLDIVSASIPVEMIYSDYSSAPRDFQPIPLDSAAVIQRLEQLQEILFGQNEVDVDKFREVIISSRIFDTHMNIVEDYLQEAVNEPG
;
A
#
# COMPACT_ATOMS: atom_id res chain seq x y z
N PRO A 1 -8.47 -19.65 -11.74
CA PRO A 1 -8.19 -19.62 -13.17
C PRO A 1 -6.85 -18.93 -13.42
N GLN A 2 -6.07 -19.49 -14.33
CA GLN A 2 -4.72 -18.98 -14.70
C GLN A 2 -4.73 -17.51 -15.14
N ASP A 3 -5.82 -17.05 -15.70
CA ASP A 3 -6.00 -15.68 -16.22
C ASP A 3 -5.86 -14.60 -15.13
N VAL A 4 -6.37 -14.83 -13.91
CA VAL A 4 -6.24 -13.87 -12.79
C VAL A 4 -4.79 -13.82 -12.28
N ARG A 5 -4.11 -14.96 -12.24
CA ARG A 5 -2.69 -15.03 -11.83
C ARG A 5 -1.79 -14.30 -12.84
N ASP A 6 -2.06 -14.43 -14.13
CA ASP A 6 -1.25 -13.79 -15.17
C ASP A 6 -1.51 -12.28 -15.23
N ARG A 7 -2.74 -11.83 -14.97
CA ARG A 7 -3.06 -10.41 -14.86
C ARG A 7 -2.42 -9.77 -13.62
N LEU A 8 -2.47 -10.45 -12.48
CA LEU A 8 -1.80 -9.97 -11.27
C LEU A 8 -0.28 -9.88 -11.47
N ARG A 9 0.33 -10.90 -12.12
CA ARG A 9 1.75 -10.85 -12.52
C ARG A 9 2.07 -9.67 -13.43
N GLN A 10 1.21 -9.38 -14.41
CA GLN A 10 1.40 -8.23 -15.31
C GLN A 10 1.28 -6.88 -14.57
N VAL A 11 0.34 -6.77 -13.64
CA VAL A 11 0.17 -5.56 -12.80
C VAL A 11 1.39 -5.37 -11.90
N ILE A 12 1.84 -6.41 -11.21
CA ILE A 12 3.03 -6.37 -10.35
C ILE A 12 4.28 -6.06 -11.20
N ALA A 13 4.48 -6.72 -12.35
CA ALA A 13 5.58 -6.45 -13.26
C ALA A 13 5.57 -5.01 -13.79
N LYS A 14 4.39 -4.46 -14.06
CA LYS A 14 4.22 -3.08 -14.52
C LYS A 14 4.54 -2.07 -13.41
N ILE A 15 4.18 -2.36 -12.16
CA ILE A 15 4.54 -1.57 -10.98
C ILE A 15 6.05 -1.61 -10.76
N THR A 16 6.65 -2.78 -10.87
CA THR A 16 8.11 -2.98 -10.75
C THR A 16 8.86 -2.15 -11.80
N SER A 17 8.36 -2.09 -13.04
CA SER A 17 8.97 -1.30 -14.12
C SER A 17 8.78 0.21 -13.98
N THR A 18 7.71 0.66 -13.32
CA THR A 18 7.38 2.08 -13.17
C THR A 18 8.04 2.69 -11.93
N SER A 19 8.38 1.87 -10.94
CA SER A 19 9.06 2.29 -9.70
C SER A 19 10.55 2.60 -9.87
N THR A 20 11.13 2.39 -11.05
CA THR A 20 12.55 2.63 -11.34
C THR A 20 12.88 4.12 -11.60
N ARG A 21 12.19 5.07 -11.00
CA ARG A 21 12.63 6.47 -11.01
C ARG A 21 13.69 6.68 -9.93
N VAL A 22 14.93 6.58 -10.39
CA VAL A 22 16.16 6.84 -9.65
C VAL A 22 16.14 8.25 -9.06
N HIS A 23 15.93 8.39 -7.76
CA HIS A 23 16.41 9.56 -7.05
C HIS A 23 17.92 9.43 -6.87
N ARG A 24 18.68 10.05 -7.75
CA ARG A 24 20.11 10.25 -7.56
C ARG A 24 20.34 11.21 -6.39
N GLN A 25 20.48 10.69 -5.20
CA GLN A 25 21.21 11.35 -4.13
C GLN A 25 22.62 10.75 -4.06
N ARG A 26 23.61 11.66 -4.19
CA ARG A 26 25.04 11.48 -4.11
C ARG A 26 25.51 10.19 -3.41
N GLY A 27 26.04 9.25 -4.18
CA GLY A 27 27.13 8.38 -3.73
C GLY A 27 26.79 7.10 -2.95
N GLN A 28 25.54 6.78 -2.67
CA GLN A 28 25.15 5.48 -2.10
C GLN A 28 24.20 4.75 -3.05
N LYS A 29 24.64 3.59 -3.55
CA LYS A 29 23.75 2.58 -4.13
C LYS A 29 22.88 2.05 -3.00
N LEU A 30 21.78 2.71 -2.72
CA LEU A 30 20.67 2.11 -1.98
C LEU A 30 20.07 1.03 -2.87
N PHE A 31 20.03 -0.19 -2.40
CA PHE A 31 19.23 -1.25 -2.98
C PHE A 31 17.82 -0.70 -3.15
N GLN A 32 17.34 -0.65 -4.39
CA GLN A 32 15.98 -0.22 -4.68
C GLN A 32 15.04 -1.32 -4.22
N GLU A 33 14.56 -1.21 -3.00
CA GLU A 33 13.31 -1.85 -2.61
C GLU A 33 12.23 -1.31 -3.52
N ILE A 34 11.53 -2.22 -4.18
CA ILE A 34 10.35 -1.90 -4.99
C ILE A 34 9.30 -1.40 -3.99
N SER A 35 9.15 -0.10 -3.92
CA SER A 35 8.18 0.51 -3.03
C SER A 35 6.98 0.99 -3.85
N ALA A 36 5.81 0.46 -3.54
CA ALA A 36 4.54 0.96 -4.05
C ALA A 36 3.70 1.52 -2.88
N PRO A 37 4.11 2.66 -2.29
CA PRO A 37 3.41 3.21 -1.14
C PRO A 37 1.99 3.60 -1.53
N VAL A 38 1.08 3.55 -0.54
CA VAL A 38 -0.30 3.98 -0.73
C VAL A 38 -0.38 5.47 -1.07
N TRP A 39 0.51 6.28 -0.49
CA TRP A 39 0.60 7.71 -0.70
C TRP A 39 1.82 8.08 -1.52
N GLU A 40 1.62 8.86 -2.55
CA GLU A 40 2.67 9.53 -3.30
C GLU A 40 2.81 10.98 -2.85
N ARG A 41 4.06 11.41 -2.66
CA ARG A 41 4.40 12.78 -2.31
C ARG A 41 4.88 13.53 -3.55
N TYR A 42 4.20 14.60 -3.88
CA TYR A 42 4.58 15.50 -4.95
C TYR A 42 5.13 16.81 -4.36
N ALA A 43 6.23 17.29 -4.90
CA ALA A 43 6.79 18.59 -4.57
C ALA A 43 6.96 19.39 -5.86
N ASP A 44 6.26 20.52 -5.95
CA ASP A 44 6.33 21.42 -7.10
C ASP A 44 6.36 22.87 -6.62
N ASN A 45 7.35 23.62 -7.07
CA ASN A 45 7.52 25.07 -6.79
C ASN A 45 7.36 25.46 -5.31
N GLY A 46 7.85 24.61 -4.38
CA GLY A 46 7.75 24.83 -2.95
C GLY A 46 6.44 24.35 -2.31
N ASN A 47 5.49 23.86 -3.10
CA ASN A 47 4.27 23.24 -2.61
C ASN A 47 4.43 21.73 -2.50
N ILE A 48 3.98 21.17 -1.38
CA ILE A 48 3.95 19.72 -1.14
C ILE A 48 2.49 19.28 -1.15
N ARG A 49 2.20 18.25 -1.93
CA ARG A 49 0.89 17.58 -1.91
C ARG A 49 1.07 16.08 -1.79
N PHE A 50 0.08 15.44 -1.22
CA PHE A 50 -0.02 14.00 -1.16
C PHE A 50 -1.21 13.54 -2.02
N ALA A 51 -1.02 12.43 -2.71
CA ALA A 51 -2.08 11.79 -3.49
C ALA A 51 -2.03 10.28 -3.31
N ILE A 52 -3.17 9.63 -3.48
CA ILE A 52 -3.24 8.16 -3.47
C ILE A 52 -2.53 7.63 -4.73
N ASN A 53 -1.67 6.64 -4.53
CA ASN A 53 -1.02 5.93 -5.61
C ASN A 53 -2.04 5.15 -6.45
N ARG A 54 -2.35 5.66 -7.63
CA ARG A 54 -3.34 5.05 -8.56
C ARG A 54 -2.89 3.72 -9.14
N THR A 55 -1.61 3.39 -9.05
CA THR A 55 -1.04 2.14 -9.54
C THR A 55 -0.84 1.11 -8.44
N HIS A 56 -1.31 1.41 -7.22
CA HIS A 56 -1.20 0.49 -6.09
C HIS A 56 -1.93 -0.84 -6.39
N PRO A 57 -1.33 -2.02 -6.07
CA PRO A 57 -1.91 -3.32 -6.37
C PRO A 57 -3.34 -3.52 -5.88
N VAL A 58 -3.65 -3.03 -4.69
CA VAL A 58 -5.01 -3.08 -4.12
C VAL A 58 -6.02 -2.36 -5.00
N LEU A 59 -5.68 -1.19 -5.55
CA LEU A 59 -6.59 -0.48 -6.45
C LEU A 59 -6.76 -1.19 -7.79
N ALA A 60 -5.72 -1.89 -8.26
CA ALA A 60 -5.82 -2.72 -9.46
C ALA A 60 -6.78 -3.90 -9.26
N SER A 61 -6.70 -4.59 -8.12
CA SER A 61 -7.63 -5.68 -7.77
C SER A 61 -9.06 -5.20 -7.59
N LEU A 62 -9.26 -4.07 -6.89
CA LEU A 62 -10.60 -3.47 -6.75
C LEU A 62 -11.21 -3.08 -8.08
N LYS A 63 -10.40 -2.59 -9.04
CA LYS A 63 -10.89 -2.28 -10.38
C LYS A 63 -11.44 -3.50 -11.11
N GLU A 64 -10.83 -4.66 -10.91
CA GLU A 64 -11.30 -5.91 -11.53
C GLU A 64 -12.57 -6.47 -10.86
N ALA A 65 -12.72 -6.24 -9.54
CA ALA A 65 -13.84 -6.71 -8.76
C ALA A 65 -15.09 -5.81 -8.85
N MET A 66 -14.94 -4.55 -9.27
CA MET A 66 -15.99 -3.55 -9.28
C MET A 66 -16.46 -3.22 -10.71
N SER A 67 -17.71 -2.75 -10.84
CA SER A 67 -18.15 -2.13 -12.08
C SER A 67 -17.41 -0.79 -12.32
N ASP A 68 -17.31 -0.37 -13.57
CA ASP A 68 -16.67 0.91 -13.94
C ASP A 68 -17.28 2.12 -13.20
N LYS A 69 -18.60 2.09 -12.94
CA LYS A 69 -19.28 3.15 -12.20
C LYS A 69 -18.84 3.20 -10.75
N GLN A 70 -18.78 2.03 -10.09
CA GLN A 70 -18.35 1.93 -8.69
C GLN A 70 -16.88 2.32 -8.54
N TYR A 71 -16.03 1.84 -9.44
CA TYR A 71 -14.61 2.18 -9.41
C TYR A 71 -14.37 3.68 -9.61
N ARG A 72 -15.08 4.35 -10.53
CA ARG A 72 -15.00 5.81 -10.67
C ARG A 72 -15.46 6.55 -9.42
N SER A 73 -16.51 6.07 -8.75
CA SER A 73 -16.98 6.66 -7.49
C SER A 73 -15.95 6.50 -6.37
N LEU A 74 -15.31 5.33 -6.27
CA LEU A 74 -14.20 5.09 -5.35
C LEU A 74 -13.04 6.06 -5.61
N LEU A 75 -12.61 6.19 -6.85
CA LEU A 75 -11.53 7.11 -7.21
C LEU A 75 -11.87 8.56 -6.87
N GLY A 76 -13.12 8.99 -7.14
CA GLY A 76 -13.59 10.32 -6.76
C GLY A 76 -13.56 10.55 -5.25
N TYR A 77 -13.93 9.55 -4.46
CA TYR A 77 -13.83 9.63 -3.01
C TYR A 77 -12.38 9.70 -2.53
N LEU A 78 -11.49 8.90 -3.11
CA LEU A 78 -10.06 8.94 -2.78
C LEU A 78 -9.42 10.29 -3.13
N ASP A 79 -9.89 10.96 -4.19
CA ASP A 79 -9.46 12.33 -4.51
C ASP A 79 -9.90 13.32 -3.43
N ILE A 80 -11.14 13.22 -2.96
CA ILE A 80 -11.63 14.05 -1.86
C ILE A 80 -10.80 13.81 -0.60
N VAL A 81 -10.54 12.54 -0.23
CA VAL A 81 -9.69 12.19 0.91
C VAL A 81 -8.29 12.79 0.77
N SER A 82 -7.69 12.69 -0.41
CA SER A 82 -6.36 13.24 -0.69
C SER A 82 -6.33 14.77 -0.58
N ALA A 83 -7.38 15.44 -1.05
CA ALA A 83 -7.48 16.89 -0.99
C ALA A 83 -7.80 17.40 0.42
N SER A 84 -8.39 16.57 1.28
CA SER A 84 -8.81 16.96 2.63
C SER A 84 -7.76 16.70 3.72
N ILE A 85 -6.54 16.26 3.36
CA ILE A 85 -5.45 16.06 4.34
C ILE A 85 -5.17 17.41 5.04
N PRO A 86 -5.29 17.49 6.37
CA PRO A 86 -5.12 18.74 7.11
C PRO A 86 -3.62 19.04 7.31
N VAL A 87 -2.92 19.32 6.20
CA VAL A 87 -1.46 19.48 6.18
C VAL A 87 -1.00 20.58 7.14
N GLU A 88 -1.73 21.68 7.21
CA GLU A 88 -1.39 22.80 8.10
C GLU A 88 -1.50 22.42 9.58
N MET A 89 -2.54 21.67 9.95
CA MET A 89 -2.70 21.18 11.34
C MET A 89 -1.60 20.20 11.69
N ILE A 90 -1.32 19.23 10.80
CA ILE A 90 -0.25 18.23 10.97
C ILE A 90 1.10 18.95 11.16
N TYR A 91 1.39 19.97 10.36
CA TYR A 91 2.62 20.73 10.46
C TYR A 91 2.69 21.52 11.76
N SER A 92 1.60 22.17 12.17
CA SER A 92 1.49 22.92 13.41
C SER A 92 1.74 22.03 14.63
N ASP A 93 1.07 20.88 14.69
CA ASP A 93 1.19 19.92 15.78
C ASP A 93 2.59 19.33 15.86
N TYR A 94 3.15 18.90 14.70
CA TYR A 94 4.51 18.41 14.64
C TYR A 94 5.55 19.46 15.07
N SER A 95 5.36 20.72 14.68
CA SER A 95 6.28 21.80 15.03
C SER A 95 6.21 22.17 16.51
N SER A 96 5.03 22.05 17.12
CA SER A 96 4.78 22.40 18.52
C SER A 96 5.22 21.31 19.49
N ALA A 97 4.99 20.04 19.15
CA ALA A 97 5.26 18.89 19.98
C ALA A 97 5.76 17.67 19.18
N PRO A 98 6.98 17.73 18.59
CA PRO A 98 7.46 16.66 17.70
C PRO A 98 7.53 15.28 18.38
N ARG A 99 7.72 15.24 19.71
CA ARG A 99 7.82 13.99 20.47
C ARG A 99 6.48 13.32 20.70
N ASP A 100 5.40 14.08 20.67
CA ASP A 100 4.04 13.61 20.90
C ASP A 100 3.36 13.22 19.59
N PHE A 101 3.96 13.61 18.45
CA PHE A 101 3.48 13.29 17.13
C PHE A 101 3.93 11.90 16.71
N GLN A 102 3.20 10.89 17.20
CA GLN A 102 3.45 9.49 16.85
C GLN A 102 2.19 8.85 16.28
N PRO A 103 2.33 7.92 15.32
CA PRO A 103 1.21 7.12 14.88
C PRO A 103 0.58 6.40 16.07
N ILE A 104 -0.75 6.37 16.13
CA ILE A 104 -1.46 5.55 17.12
C ILE A 104 -1.07 4.09 16.83
N PRO A 105 -0.45 3.37 17.77
CA PRO A 105 -0.07 1.99 17.55
C PRO A 105 -1.34 1.16 17.37
N LEU A 106 -1.33 0.32 16.35
CA LEU A 106 -2.36 -0.69 16.16
C LEU A 106 -2.12 -1.82 17.15
N ASP A 107 -3.18 -2.34 17.76
CA ASP A 107 -3.08 -3.60 18.47
C ASP A 107 -2.98 -4.77 17.47
N SER A 108 -2.56 -5.93 17.96
CA SER A 108 -2.36 -7.12 17.12
C SER A 108 -3.64 -7.55 16.41
N ALA A 109 -4.80 -7.43 17.06
CA ALA A 109 -6.08 -7.81 16.47
C ALA A 109 -6.44 -6.89 15.30
N ALA A 110 -6.21 -5.58 15.43
CA ALA A 110 -6.45 -4.62 14.34
C ALA A 110 -5.48 -4.83 13.17
N VAL A 111 -4.25 -5.26 13.42
CA VAL A 111 -3.29 -5.61 12.35
C VAL A 111 -3.77 -6.84 11.60
N ILE A 112 -4.14 -7.91 12.31
CA ILE A 112 -4.66 -9.16 11.71
C ILE A 112 -5.91 -8.87 10.88
N GLN A 113 -6.87 -8.14 11.43
CA GLN A 113 -8.08 -7.75 10.69
C GLN A 113 -7.77 -7.03 9.38
N ARG A 114 -6.77 -6.16 9.35
CA ARG A 114 -6.36 -5.46 8.13
C ARG A 114 -5.65 -6.38 7.15
N LEU A 115 -4.88 -7.36 7.64
CA LEU A 115 -4.27 -8.37 6.78
C LEU A 115 -5.33 -9.25 6.12
N GLU A 116 -6.35 -9.69 6.87
CA GLU A 116 -7.49 -10.45 6.34
C GLU A 116 -8.24 -9.67 5.26
N GLN A 117 -8.56 -8.39 5.53
CA GLN A 117 -9.19 -7.50 4.54
C GLN A 117 -8.34 -7.32 3.28
N LEU A 118 -7.04 -7.16 3.43
CA LEU A 118 -6.12 -7.02 2.30
C LEU A 118 -6.04 -8.32 1.50
N GLN A 119 -5.99 -9.46 2.17
CA GLN A 119 -6.02 -10.79 1.55
C GLN A 119 -7.30 -11.00 0.75
N GLU A 120 -8.46 -10.67 1.32
CA GLU A 120 -9.76 -10.77 0.65
C GLU A 120 -9.82 -9.90 -0.62
N ILE A 121 -9.33 -8.65 -0.55
CA ILE A 121 -9.29 -7.75 -1.70
C ILE A 121 -8.40 -8.28 -2.82
N LEU A 122 -7.24 -8.88 -2.47
CA LEU A 122 -6.26 -9.31 -3.44
C LEU A 122 -6.57 -10.68 -4.07
N PHE A 123 -7.10 -11.60 -3.28
CA PHE A 123 -7.27 -13.00 -3.67
C PHE A 123 -8.74 -13.46 -3.66
N GLY A 124 -9.60 -12.86 -2.86
CA GLY A 124 -11.00 -13.27 -2.70
C GLY A 124 -11.10 -14.72 -2.26
N GLN A 125 -11.79 -15.53 -3.07
CA GLN A 125 -11.97 -16.99 -2.84
C GLN A 125 -10.84 -17.84 -3.46
N ASN A 126 -9.82 -17.22 -4.05
CA ASN A 126 -8.73 -17.95 -4.68
C ASN A 126 -7.65 -18.32 -3.64
N GLU A 127 -6.87 -19.34 -3.96
CA GLU A 127 -5.70 -19.71 -3.18
C GLU A 127 -4.73 -18.54 -3.03
N VAL A 128 -4.28 -18.29 -1.81
CA VAL A 128 -3.38 -17.19 -1.47
C VAL A 128 -1.97 -17.51 -1.95
N ASP A 129 -1.44 -16.67 -2.82
CA ASP A 129 -0.02 -16.71 -3.18
C ASP A 129 0.75 -15.90 -2.11
N VAL A 130 1.30 -16.62 -1.13
CA VAL A 130 1.92 -16.04 0.05
C VAL A 130 3.11 -15.15 -0.30
N ASP A 131 3.90 -15.51 -1.31
CA ASP A 131 5.05 -14.71 -1.73
C ASP A 131 4.62 -13.38 -2.32
N LYS A 132 3.58 -13.39 -3.16
CA LYS A 132 3.01 -12.15 -3.71
C LYS A 132 2.30 -11.31 -2.65
N PHE A 133 1.63 -11.97 -1.70
CA PHE A 133 1.00 -11.24 -0.61
C PHE A 133 2.04 -10.52 0.24
N ARG A 134 3.12 -11.20 0.57
CA ARG A 134 4.28 -10.62 1.26
C ARG A 134 4.86 -9.43 0.48
N GLU A 135 5.06 -9.58 -0.84
CA GLU A 135 5.58 -8.51 -1.69
C GLU A 135 4.68 -7.26 -1.66
N VAL A 136 3.35 -7.43 -1.74
CA VAL A 136 2.40 -6.32 -1.67
C VAL A 136 2.44 -5.64 -0.30
N ILE A 137 2.50 -6.42 0.80
CA ILE A 137 2.57 -5.89 2.15
C ILE A 137 3.82 -5.03 2.33
N ILE A 138 4.99 -5.57 1.99
CA ILE A 138 6.29 -4.88 2.14
C ILE A 138 6.33 -3.64 1.25
N SER A 139 5.95 -3.76 -0.02
CA SER A 139 6.00 -2.63 -0.96
C SER A 139 5.04 -1.50 -0.60
N SER A 140 3.91 -1.83 0.02
CA SER A 140 2.90 -0.86 0.46
C SER A 140 3.30 -0.08 1.70
N ARG A 141 4.22 -0.61 2.51
CA ARG A 141 4.68 -0.03 3.78
C ARG A 141 3.57 0.24 4.81
N ILE A 142 2.45 -0.46 4.68
CA ILE A 142 1.28 -0.27 5.57
C ILE A 142 1.58 -0.81 6.98
N PHE A 143 2.41 -1.86 7.06
CA PHE A 143 2.66 -2.60 8.29
C PHE A 143 4.13 -2.54 8.76
N ASP A 144 4.90 -1.54 8.33
CA ASP A 144 6.35 -1.43 8.62
C ASP A 144 6.69 -1.58 10.11
N THR A 145 5.81 -1.10 10.99
CA THR A 145 6.00 -1.16 12.46
C THR A 145 5.48 -2.45 13.11
N HIS A 146 4.88 -3.35 12.32
CA HIS A 146 4.21 -4.57 12.82
C HIS A 146 4.65 -5.83 12.05
N MET A 147 5.86 -5.81 11.48
CA MET A 147 6.33 -6.89 10.62
C MET A 147 6.41 -8.25 11.32
N ASN A 148 6.61 -8.30 12.63
CA ASN A 148 6.53 -9.53 13.40
C ASN A 148 5.14 -10.20 13.30
N ILE A 149 4.06 -9.42 13.45
CA ILE A 149 2.68 -9.95 13.33
C ILE A 149 2.40 -10.38 11.89
N VAL A 150 2.91 -9.63 10.91
CA VAL A 150 2.80 -9.99 9.48
C VAL A 150 3.46 -11.33 9.19
N GLU A 151 4.67 -11.54 9.68
CA GLU A 151 5.38 -12.80 9.44
C GLU A 151 4.69 -13.98 10.11
N ASP A 152 4.19 -13.83 11.33
CA ASP A 152 3.42 -14.86 12.03
C ASP A 152 2.15 -15.21 11.23
N TYR A 153 1.40 -14.22 10.77
CA TYR A 153 0.21 -14.40 9.94
C TYR A 153 0.50 -15.14 8.62
N LEU A 154 1.59 -14.76 7.94
CA LEU A 154 1.98 -15.40 6.68
C LEU A 154 2.44 -16.85 6.90
N GLN A 155 3.07 -17.16 8.03
CA GLN A 155 3.45 -18.53 8.38
C GLN A 155 2.23 -19.41 8.66
N GLU A 156 1.21 -18.90 9.33
CA GLU A 156 -0.05 -19.60 9.55
C GLU A 156 -0.74 -19.89 8.21
N ALA A 157 -0.81 -18.92 7.30
CA ALA A 157 -1.40 -19.08 5.97
C ALA A 157 -0.69 -20.14 5.10
N VAL A 158 0.61 -20.39 5.32
CA VAL A 158 1.34 -21.47 4.64
C VAL A 158 1.00 -22.84 5.22
N ASN A 159 0.69 -22.92 6.52
CA ASN A 159 0.51 -24.16 7.25
C ASN A 159 -0.95 -24.67 7.24
N GLU A 160 -1.91 -23.86 6.85
CA GLU A 160 -3.29 -24.29 6.66
C GLU A 160 -3.46 -24.93 5.26
N PRO A 161 -3.56 -26.27 5.18
CA PRO A 161 -3.91 -26.93 3.91
C PRO A 161 -5.38 -26.65 3.63
N GLY A 162 -5.64 -25.97 2.49
CA GLY A 162 -6.99 -25.69 1.97
C GLY A 162 -7.81 -26.95 1.71
#